data_c0256d41e70875ab6412856be9f86d8d
#
_entry.id   c0256d41e70875ab6412856be9f86d8d
#
_cell.length_a   1.000
_cell.length_b   1.000
_cell.length_c   1.000
_cell.angle_alpha   90.00
_cell.angle_beta   90.00
_cell.angle_gamma   90.00
#
_symmetry.space_group_name_H-M   'P 1'
#
loop_
_entity.id
_entity.type
_entity.pdbx_description
1 polymer ?
#
loop_
_entity_poly.entity_id
_entity_poly.type
_entity_poly.pdbx_seq_one_letter_code
_entity_poly.pdbx_strand_id
1 'polypeptide(L)'
;MNKMMNALILENFGDHEFKRVELPIPQPEAGQVLVRIHASGVNPIDYKIRLGEAPYAMPELPAVLGTDMAGVVTAIGEGVTHFNVGDEVYGLIGGVRGLQGSLAEYVVADADLIALKPRNISMREAAVLPLTFLTAWEGLVDNAKVQPGQTVLVQGGAGGVGYMVVQLAKALDANVWATGRTADQSLISELGATPLDYTTASSDDIIAASPEGQGFNIVYDTVGGPVL
;
A
#
# COMPACT_ATOMS: atom_id res chain seq x y z
N MET A 1 -0.55 25.23 26.73
CA MET A 1 -1.68 24.40 26.31
C MET A 1 -1.22 23.58 25.13
N ASN A 2 -1.37 22.25 25.21
CA ASN A 2 -1.06 21.41 24.05
C ASN A 2 -2.05 21.74 22.92
N LYS A 3 -1.53 21.91 21.71
CA LYS A 3 -2.37 22.07 20.52
C LYS A 3 -3.14 20.76 20.27
N MET A 4 -4.39 20.87 19.88
CA MET A 4 -5.26 19.73 19.59
C MET A 4 -5.36 19.51 18.07
N MET A 5 -5.66 18.27 17.68
CA MET A 5 -5.92 17.84 16.30
C MET A 5 -7.23 17.06 16.23
N ASN A 6 -7.88 17.09 15.08
CA ASN A 6 -8.98 16.18 14.81
C ASN A 6 -8.45 14.80 14.41
N ALA A 7 -9.13 13.75 14.86
CA ALA A 7 -8.87 12.37 14.49
C ALA A 7 -10.18 11.58 14.36
N LEU A 8 -10.12 10.49 13.60
CA LEU A 8 -11.19 9.50 13.52
C LEU A 8 -10.71 8.24 14.25
N ILE A 9 -11.44 7.84 15.29
CA ILE A 9 -11.13 6.63 16.06
C ILE A 9 -12.14 5.53 15.83
N LEU A 10 -11.68 4.29 15.87
CA LEU A 10 -12.50 3.10 16.04
C LEU A 10 -12.64 2.81 17.53
N GLU A 11 -13.87 2.75 18.05
CA GLU A 11 -14.13 2.43 19.47
C GLU A 11 -14.28 0.92 19.69
N ASN A 12 -14.97 0.21 18.78
CA ASN A 12 -15.14 -1.24 18.85
C ASN A 12 -14.96 -1.87 17.47
N PHE A 13 -14.42 -3.09 17.44
CA PHE A 13 -14.37 -3.86 16.19
C PHE A 13 -15.80 -4.17 15.72
N GLY A 14 -16.01 -4.06 14.39
CA GLY A 14 -17.32 -4.22 13.78
C GLY A 14 -18.16 -2.94 13.72
N ASP A 15 -17.74 -1.84 14.33
CA ASP A 15 -18.42 -0.55 14.19
C ASP A 15 -18.46 -0.11 12.72
N HIS A 16 -19.63 0.38 12.27
CA HIS A 16 -19.80 0.86 10.90
C HIS A 16 -19.23 2.26 10.69
N GLU A 17 -19.10 3.04 11.75
CA GLU A 17 -18.66 4.43 11.71
C GLU A 17 -17.46 4.67 12.61
N PHE A 18 -16.60 5.58 12.18
CA PHE A 18 -15.54 6.12 13.02
C PHE A 18 -16.09 7.32 13.82
N LYS A 19 -15.65 7.46 15.05
CA LYS A 19 -15.97 8.59 15.89
C LYS A 19 -14.96 9.71 15.71
N ARG A 20 -15.43 10.92 15.41
CA ARG A 20 -14.57 12.11 15.39
C ARG A 20 -14.28 12.57 16.81
N VAL A 21 -13.00 12.77 17.11
CA VAL A 21 -12.50 13.23 18.42
C VAL A 21 -11.41 14.28 18.24
N GLU A 22 -11.15 15.04 19.31
CA GLU A 22 -9.95 15.87 19.43
C GLU A 22 -8.92 15.19 20.31
N LEU A 23 -7.71 15.04 19.79
CA LEU A 23 -6.55 14.47 20.48
C LEU A 23 -5.43 15.51 20.58
N PRO A 24 -4.55 15.44 21.61
CA PRO A 24 -3.35 16.25 21.63
C PRO A 24 -2.48 15.93 20.42
N ILE A 25 -1.89 16.98 19.78
CA ILE A 25 -0.88 16.76 18.73
C ILE A 25 0.34 16.11 19.40
N PRO A 26 0.77 14.91 18.93
CA PRO A 26 1.92 14.22 19.50
C PRO A 26 3.21 14.98 19.26
N GLN A 27 4.24 14.67 20.03
CA GLN A 27 5.60 15.23 19.85
C GLN A 27 6.51 14.12 19.35
N PRO A 28 7.37 14.38 18.34
CA PRO A 28 8.30 13.39 17.86
C PRO A 28 9.42 13.17 18.88
N GLU A 29 9.73 11.92 19.16
CA GLU A 29 10.86 11.47 19.93
C GLU A 29 12.13 11.36 19.05
N ALA A 30 13.26 10.89 19.63
CA ALA A 30 14.47 10.63 18.87
C ALA A 30 14.21 9.64 17.72
N GLY A 31 14.72 9.93 16.51
CA GLY A 31 14.51 9.13 15.30
C GLY A 31 13.15 9.32 14.62
N GLN A 32 12.28 10.18 15.14
CA GLN A 32 10.94 10.39 14.62
C GLN A 32 10.73 11.78 14.02
N VAL A 33 9.72 11.91 13.18
CA VAL A 33 9.24 13.19 12.67
C VAL A 33 7.73 13.35 12.93
N LEU A 34 7.29 14.59 13.14
CA LEU A 34 5.88 14.95 13.15
C LEU A 34 5.46 15.35 11.75
N VAL A 35 4.49 14.64 11.18
CA VAL A 35 3.94 14.93 9.86
C VAL A 35 2.52 15.46 9.98
N ARG A 36 2.25 16.61 9.33
CA ARG A 36 0.89 17.05 9.06
C ARG A 36 0.36 16.32 7.85
N ILE A 37 -0.65 15.49 8.05
CA ILE A 37 -1.24 14.64 7.02
C ILE A 37 -2.08 15.47 6.06
N HIS A 38 -1.86 15.27 4.77
CA HIS A 38 -2.63 15.88 3.67
C HIS A 38 -3.53 14.86 2.97
N ALA A 39 -3.12 13.61 2.95
CA ALA A 39 -3.90 12.51 2.39
C ALA A 39 -3.57 11.20 3.12
N SER A 40 -4.58 10.34 3.24
CA SER A 40 -4.48 8.98 3.77
C SER A 40 -4.93 8.00 2.69
N GLY A 41 -4.16 6.95 2.45
CA GLY A 41 -4.57 5.82 1.62
C GLY A 41 -5.59 4.95 2.35
N VAL A 42 -6.36 4.18 1.60
CA VAL A 42 -7.28 3.16 2.15
C VAL A 42 -6.93 1.81 1.53
N ASN A 43 -6.62 0.85 2.37
CA ASN A 43 -6.20 -0.49 1.99
C ASN A 43 -7.17 -1.56 2.53
N PRO A 44 -7.20 -2.75 1.92
CA PRO A 44 -8.02 -3.86 2.43
C PRO A 44 -7.75 -4.20 3.90
N ILE A 45 -6.52 -4.01 4.39
CA ILE A 45 -6.19 -4.24 5.80
C ILE A 45 -6.94 -3.30 6.74
N ASP A 46 -7.17 -2.04 6.35
CA ASP A 46 -7.83 -1.03 7.19
C ASP A 46 -9.28 -1.45 7.50
N TYR A 47 -10.04 -1.88 6.49
CA TYR A 47 -11.40 -2.35 6.74
C TYR A 47 -11.46 -3.72 7.40
N LYS A 48 -10.50 -4.62 7.16
CA LYS A 48 -10.41 -5.90 7.86
C LYS A 48 -10.11 -5.71 9.35
N ILE A 49 -9.22 -4.77 9.71
CA ILE A 49 -8.98 -4.38 11.10
C ILE A 49 -10.29 -3.84 11.71
N ARG A 50 -10.96 -2.92 11.04
CA ARG A 50 -12.24 -2.36 11.50
C ARG A 50 -13.28 -3.44 11.79
N LEU A 51 -13.35 -4.47 10.95
CA LEU A 51 -14.27 -5.61 11.11
C LEU A 51 -13.83 -6.64 12.17
N GLY A 52 -12.58 -6.56 12.66
CA GLY A 52 -12.02 -7.57 13.56
C GLY A 52 -11.50 -8.83 12.86
N GLU A 53 -11.27 -8.76 11.54
CA GLU A 53 -10.90 -9.88 10.69
C GLU A 53 -9.39 -10.00 10.41
N ALA A 54 -8.57 -9.16 11.05
CA ALA A 54 -7.13 -9.14 10.86
C ALA A 54 -6.36 -9.37 12.19
N PRO A 55 -6.43 -10.55 12.82
CA PRO A 55 -5.89 -10.80 14.15
C PRO A 55 -4.38 -10.53 14.28
N TYR A 56 -3.64 -10.62 13.18
CA TYR A 56 -2.20 -10.33 13.12
C TYR A 56 -1.85 -8.83 13.16
N ALA A 57 -2.84 -7.96 12.94
CA ALA A 57 -2.64 -6.51 12.81
C ALA A 57 -3.52 -5.68 13.77
N MET A 58 -4.29 -6.32 14.65
CA MET A 58 -5.27 -5.66 15.52
C MET A 58 -4.59 -4.63 16.44
N PRO A 59 -5.06 -3.37 16.45
CA PRO A 59 -4.66 -2.38 17.44
C PRO A 59 -5.39 -2.59 18.77
N GLU A 60 -4.85 -2.01 19.83
CA GLU A 60 -5.62 -1.79 21.07
C GLU A 60 -6.62 -0.65 20.85
N LEU A 61 -7.89 -0.90 21.22
CA LEU A 61 -8.95 0.09 21.05
C LEU A 61 -9.09 0.99 22.29
N PRO A 62 -9.49 2.27 22.14
CA PRO A 62 -9.81 2.96 20.88
C PRO A 62 -8.55 3.30 20.07
N ALA A 63 -8.63 3.23 18.73
CA ALA A 63 -7.47 3.41 17.87
C ALA A 63 -7.75 4.33 16.67
N VAL A 64 -6.73 5.07 16.24
CA VAL A 64 -6.70 5.76 14.95
C VAL A 64 -6.16 4.78 13.91
N LEU A 65 -6.98 4.42 12.93
CA LEU A 65 -6.60 3.51 11.85
C LEU A 65 -5.99 4.25 10.65
N GLY A 66 -5.70 3.51 9.59
CA GLY A 66 -5.11 4.00 8.34
C GLY A 66 -3.61 3.73 8.29
N THR A 67 -3.19 2.95 7.29
CA THR A 67 -1.80 2.49 7.18
C THR A 67 -0.92 3.46 6.41
N ASP A 68 -1.45 4.06 5.34
CA ASP A 68 -0.71 4.90 4.40
C ASP A 68 -1.00 6.38 4.59
N MET A 69 0.05 7.20 4.47
CA MET A 69 -0.11 8.66 4.48
C MET A 69 0.80 9.36 3.47
N ALA A 70 0.41 10.58 3.11
CA ALA A 70 1.30 11.61 2.55
C ALA A 70 1.02 12.95 3.26
N GLY A 71 2.07 13.70 3.52
CA GLY A 71 1.96 14.95 4.28
C GLY A 71 3.24 15.76 4.27
N VAL A 72 3.33 16.72 5.18
CA VAL A 72 4.46 17.64 5.31
C VAL A 72 5.05 17.53 6.71
N VAL A 73 6.36 17.41 6.79
CA VAL A 73 7.10 17.41 8.07
C VAL A 73 6.94 18.77 8.76
N THR A 74 6.49 18.77 10.01
CA THR A 74 6.27 19.98 10.81
C THR A 74 7.15 20.09 12.04
N ALA A 75 7.71 18.98 12.50
CA ALA A 75 8.74 18.94 13.55
C ALA A 75 9.61 17.69 13.37
N ILE A 76 10.81 17.75 13.94
CA ILE A 76 11.85 16.74 13.79
C ILE A 76 12.35 16.40 15.19
N GLY A 77 12.42 15.09 15.49
CA GLY A 77 13.01 14.56 16.71
C GLY A 77 14.54 14.54 16.67
N GLU A 78 15.15 14.31 17.81
CA GLU A 78 16.60 14.23 17.92
C GLU A 78 17.17 13.12 17.03
N GLY A 79 18.31 13.38 16.39
CA GLY A 79 19.06 12.41 15.56
C GLY A 79 18.58 12.28 14.12
N VAL A 80 17.43 12.84 13.75
CA VAL A 80 16.97 12.83 12.36
C VAL A 80 17.72 13.89 11.56
N THR A 81 18.45 13.47 10.53
CA THR A 81 19.32 14.36 9.72
C THR A 81 18.95 14.40 8.24
N HIS A 82 18.07 13.50 7.79
CA HIS A 82 17.74 13.32 6.36
C HIS A 82 16.40 13.93 5.95
N PHE A 83 15.68 14.57 6.90
CA PHE A 83 14.50 15.37 6.63
C PHE A 83 14.63 16.77 7.21
N ASN A 84 13.88 17.72 6.61
CA ASN A 84 13.73 19.09 7.09
C ASN A 84 12.27 19.41 7.32
N VAL A 85 11.99 20.36 8.20
CA VAL A 85 10.63 20.93 8.31
C VAL A 85 10.25 21.57 6.99
N GLY A 86 9.07 21.19 6.48
CA GLY A 86 8.58 21.60 5.18
C GLY A 86 8.72 20.53 4.08
N ASP A 87 9.48 19.46 4.32
CA ASP A 87 9.61 18.37 3.35
C ASP A 87 8.27 17.64 3.16
N GLU A 88 7.93 17.39 1.90
CA GLU A 88 6.80 16.55 1.52
C GLU A 88 7.21 15.09 1.58
N VAL A 89 6.50 14.30 2.38
CA VAL A 89 6.82 12.90 2.66
C VAL A 89 5.62 11.98 2.48
N TYR A 90 5.87 10.69 2.30
CA TYR A 90 4.86 9.65 2.26
C TYR A 90 5.41 8.36 2.85
N GLY A 91 4.54 7.46 3.31
CA GLY A 91 4.98 6.20 3.89
C GLY A 91 3.85 5.33 4.45
N LEU A 92 4.19 4.09 4.72
CA LEU A 92 3.40 3.12 5.48
C LEU A 92 3.76 3.29 6.96
N ILE A 93 2.87 3.87 7.78
CA ILE A 93 3.27 4.43 9.07
C ILE A 93 2.68 3.76 10.31
N GLY A 94 1.52 3.14 10.19
CA GLY A 94 0.87 2.60 11.39
C GLY A 94 -0.57 2.14 11.17
N GLY A 95 -1.47 2.48 12.09
CA GLY A 95 -2.86 2.00 12.11
C GLY A 95 -2.98 0.55 12.54
N VAL A 96 -1.90 -0.06 13.01
CA VAL A 96 -1.80 -1.46 13.41
C VAL A 96 -1.12 -1.58 14.77
N ARG A 97 -1.54 -2.56 15.56
CA ARG A 97 -0.98 -2.84 16.90
C ARG A 97 -0.99 -1.56 17.76
N GLY A 98 0.12 -1.12 18.30
CA GLY A 98 0.23 0.10 19.13
C GLY A 98 0.57 1.38 18.38
N LEU A 99 0.63 1.36 17.03
CA LEU A 99 1.02 2.51 16.23
C LEU A 99 -0.21 3.32 15.80
N GLN A 100 -0.16 4.65 15.97
CA GLN A 100 -1.19 5.55 15.46
C GLN A 100 -1.23 5.49 13.93
N GLY A 101 -2.45 5.46 13.38
CA GLY A 101 -2.67 5.49 11.93
C GLY A 101 -2.86 6.89 11.37
N SER A 102 -3.16 6.94 10.08
CA SER A 102 -3.23 8.16 9.26
C SER A 102 -4.59 8.86 9.26
N LEU A 103 -5.63 8.31 9.92
CA LEU A 103 -6.95 8.95 10.02
C LEU A 103 -6.98 10.08 11.08
N ALA A 104 -5.99 10.96 11.05
CA ALA A 104 -5.83 12.13 11.92
C ALA A 104 -5.17 13.29 11.15
N GLU A 105 -5.15 14.49 11.71
CA GLU A 105 -4.48 15.63 11.08
C GLU A 105 -2.96 15.59 11.21
N TYR A 106 -2.44 14.90 12.24
CA TYR A 106 -1.01 14.73 12.47
C TYR A 106 -0.70 13.31 12.94
N VAL A 107 0.52 12.87 12.61
CA VAL A 107 1.07 11.60 13.09
C VAL A 107 2.56 11.76 13.36
N VAL A 108 3.06 11.06 14.36
CA VAL A 108 4.49 10.82 14.53
C VAL A 108 4.85 9.57 13.75
N ALA A 109 5.84 9.68 12.88
CA ALA A 109 6.35 8.57 12.08
C ALA A 109 7.83 8.35 12.36
N ASP A 110 8.26 7.10 12.32
CA ASP A 110 9.68 6.74 12.29
C ASP A 110 10.30 7.30 11.00
N ALA A 111 11.37 8.05 11.12
CA ALA A 111 12.01 8.70 9.99
C ALA A 111 12.61 7.70 8.98
N ASP A 112 12.97 6.49 9.43
CA ASP A 112 13.52 5.45 8.56
C ASP A 112 12.43 4.68 7.77
N LEU A 113 11.14 4.87 8.12
CA LEU A 113 10.00 4.22 7.47
C LEU A 113 9.23 5.10 6.49
N ILE A 114 9.68 6.32 6.27
CA ILE A 114 9.07 7.25 5.31
C ILE A 114 10.10 7.74 4.27
N ALA A 115 9.62 8.28 3.17
CA ALA A 115 10.46 8.80 2.09
C ALA A 115 9.97 10.17 1.63
N LEU A 116 10.87 10.93 0.97
CA LEU A 116 10.50 12.15 0.27
C LEU A 116 9.50 11.81 -0.85
N LYS A 117 8.40 12.54 -0.89
CA LYS A 117 7.39 12.39 -1.94
C LYS A 117 7.99 12.76 -3.33
N PRO A 118 7.80 11.94 -4.36
CA PRO A 118 8.16 12.32 -5.73
C PRO A 118 7.49 13.66 -6.13
N ARG A 119 8.26 14.54 -6.77
CA ARG A 119 7.79 15.90 -7.09
C ARG A 119 6.67 15.96 -8.13
N ASN A 120 6.58 14.93 -8.96
CA ASN A 120 5.65 14.85 -10.10
C ASN A 120 4.29 14.26 -9.78
N ILE A 121 4.03 13.90 -8.52
CA ILE A 121 2.75 13.36 -8.06
C ILE A 121 2.18 14.22 -6.92
N SER A 122 0.85 14.24 -6.82
CA SER A 122 0.12 14.91 -5.74
C SER A 122 0.22 14.15 -4.42
N MET A 123 -0.17 14.79 -3.31
CA MET A 123 -0.29 14.12 -2.00
C MET A 123 -1.27 12.94 -2.03
N ARG A 124 -2.37 13.07 -2.79
CA ARG A 124 -3.37 12.00 -2.91
C ARG A 124 -2.82 10.78 -3.65
N GLU A 125 -2.08 11.01 -4.73
CA GLU A 125 -1.41 9.93 -5.47
C GLU A 125 -0.31 9.29 -4.64
N ALA A 126 0.48 10.07 -3.91
CA ALA A 126 1.52 9.54 -3.04
C ALA A 126 0.96 8.69 -1.89
N ALA A 127 -0.18 9.09 -1.30
CA ALA A 127 -0.76 8.40 -0.16
C ALA A 127 -1.30 6.99 -0.46
N VAL A 128 -1.51 6.61 -1.73
CA VAL A 128 -2.02 5.27 -2.08
C VAL A 128 -0.91 4.30 -2.51
N LEU A 129 0.33 4.75 -2.53
CA LEU A 129 1.47 3.95 -3.01
C LEU A 129 2.11 3.06 -1.95
N PRO A 130 2.31 3.48 -0.67
CA PRO A 130 3.25 2.82 0.21
C PRO A 130 2.97 1.34 0.41
N LEU A 131 1.79 0.97 0.88
CA LEU A 131 1.46 -0.44 1.14
C LEU A 131 1.49 -1.28 -0.15
N THR A 132 0.90 -0.78 -1.23
CA THR A 132 0.79 -1.52 -2.49
C THR A 132 2.16 -1.72 -3.13
N PHE A 133 3.03 -0.70 -3.09
CA PHE A 133 4.39 -0.78 -3.63
C PHE A 133 5.29 -1.69 -2.78
N LEU A 134 5.27 -1.54 -1.44
CA LEU A 134 6.07 -2.37 -0.54
C LEU A 134 5.68 -3.86 -0.66
N THR A 135 4.37 -4.14 -0.77
CA THR A 135 3.89 -5.51 -1.00
C THR A 135 4.41 -6.07 -2.33
N ALA A 136 4.35 -5.27 -3.41
CA ALA A 136 4.86 -5.66 -4.72
C ALA A 136 6.39 -5.90 -4.68
N TRP A 137 7.12 -5.02 -4.01
CA TRP A 137 8.58 -5.12 -3.86
C TRP A 137 8.98 -6.37 -3.09
N GLU A 138 8.41 -6.58 -1.91
CA GLU A 138 8.70 -7.76 -1.08
C GLU A 138 8.48 -9.06 -1.87
N GLY A 139 7.36 -9.17 -2.58
CA GLY A 139 7.05 -10.37 -3.36
C GLY A 139 7.96 -10.58 -4.55
N LEU A 140 8.18 -9.56 -5.38
CA LEU A 140 8.95 -9.70 -6.63
C LEU A 140 10.46 -9.63 -6.41
N VAL A 141 10.93 -8.69 -5.59
CA VAL A 141 12.36 -8.40 -5.46
C VAL A 141 12.97 -9.22 -4.34
N ASP A 142 12.41 -9.14 -3.14
CA ASP A 142 13.03 -9.77 -1.97
C ASP A 142 12.81 -11.29 -1.95
N ASN A 143 11.61 -11.75 -2.30
CA ASN A 143 11.25 -13.16 -2.26
C ASN A 143 11.50 -13.88 -3.59
N ALA A 144 10.86 -13.45 -4.68
CA ALA A 144 10.98 -14.12 -5.99
C ALA A 144 12.30 -13.80 -6.70
N LYS A 145 12.95 -12.67 -6.37
CA LYS A 145 14.22 -12.23 -6.99
C LYS A 145 14.13 -12.20 -8.51
N VAL A 146 13.05 -11.62 -9.02
CA VAL A 146 12.75 -11.57 -10.46
C VAL A 146 13.95 -11.11 -11.27
N GLN A 147 14.19 -11.77 -12.40
CA GLN A 147 15.32 -11.49 -13.30
C GLN A 147 14.80 -10.98 -14.65
N PRO A 148 15.57 -10.13 -15.36
CA PRO A 148 15.25 -9.71 -16.71
C PRO A 148 14.94 -10.89 -17.64
N GLY A 149 13.91 -10.77 -18.45
CA GLY A 149 13.47 -11.80 -19.40
C GLY A 149 12.61 -12.91 -18.82
N GLN A 150 12.49 -13.03 -17.49
CA GLN A 150 11.58 -14.01 -16.89
C GLN A 150 10.11 -13.68 -17.20
N THR A 151 9.28 -14.70 -17.20
CA THR A 151 7.83 -14.59 -17.40
C THR A 151 7.12 -14.51 -16.05
N VAL A 152 6.29 -13.48 -15.88
CA VAL A 152 5.54 -13.24 -14.65
C VAL A 152 4.05 -13.21 -14.97
N LEU A 153 3.28 -14.06 -14.32
CA LEU A 153 1.82 -13.96 -14.28
C LEU A 153 1.38 -13.21 -13.04
N VAL A 154 0.63 -12.14 -13.21
CA VAL A 154 0.04 -11.36 -12.11
C VAL A 154 -1.46 -11.64 -12.06
N GLN A 155 -1.93 -12.33 -11.04
CA GLN A 155 -3.36 -12.51 -10.82
C GLN A 155 -3.94 -11.25 -10.17
N GLY A 156 -5.00 -10.70 -10.78
CA GLY A 156 -5.63 -9.47 -10.33
C GLY A 156 -4.83 -8.20 -10.69
N GLY A 157 -4.27 -8.12 -11.90
CA GLY A 157 -3.39 -7.05 -12.37
C GLY A 157 -3.98 -5.63 -12.36
N ALA A 158 -5.30 -5.48 -12.30
CA ALA A 158 -5.97 -4.18 -12.17
C ALA A 158 -6.29 -3.79 -10.71
N GLY A 159 -6.04 -4.66 -9.74
CA GLY A 159 -6.16 -4.36 -8.31
C GLY A 159 -4.99 -3.52 -7.79
N GLY A 160 -5.10 -2.92 -6.60
CA GLY A 160 -4.08 -2.02 -6.05
C GLY A 160 -2.67 -2.61 -6.05
N VAL A 161 -2.48 -3.79 -5.47
CA VAL A 161 -1.17 -4.48 -5.46
C VAL A 161 -0.80 -4.95 -6.87
N GLY A 162 -1.72 -5.60 -7.59
CA GLY A 162 -1.46 -6.10 -8.95
C GLY A 162 -1.01 -5.01 -9.92
N TYR A 163 -1.61 -3.81 -9.84
CA TYR A 163 -1.23 -2.63 -10.59
C TYR A 163 0.24 -2.23 -10.35
N MET A 164 0.71 -2.32 -9.11
CA MET A 164 2.11 -2.05 -8.77
C MET A 164 3.03 -3.18 -9.21
N VAL A 165 2.60 -4.44 -9.04
CA VAL A 165 3.37 -5.64 -9.46
C VAL A 165 3.63 -5.61 -10.96
N VAL A 166 2.62 -5.32 -11.78
CA VAL A 166 2.77 -5.22 -13.24
C VAL A 166 3.82 -4.18 -13.61
N GLN A 167 3.72 -2.96 -13.07
CA GLN A 167 4.65 -1.88 -13.37
C GLN A 167 6.07 -2.18 -12.89
N LEU A 168 6.21 -2.71 -11.67
CA LEU A 168 7.51 -3.06 -11.10
C LEU A 168 8.18 -4.18 -11.90
N ALA A 169 7.45 -5.24 -12.26
CA ALA A 169 7.97 -6.33 -13.08
C ALA A 169 8.41 -5.84 -14.47
N LYS A 170 7.63 -4.94 -15.09
CA LYS A 170 8.02 -4.30 -16.36
C LYS A 170 9.28 -3.45 -16.21
N ALA A 171 9.41 -2.67 -15.13
CA ALA A 171 10.58 -1.85 -14.85
C ALA A 171 11.85 -2.70 -14.58
N LEU A 172 11.68 -3.96 -14.20
CA LEU A 172 12.74 -4.96 -14.02
C LEU A 172 12.96 -5.84 -15.26
N ASP A 173 12.47 -5.41 -16.44
CA ASP A 173 12.63 -6.07 -17.73
C ASP A 173 12.02 -7.48 -17.79
N ALA A 174 11.03 -7.80 -16.99
CA ALA A 174 10.27 -9.05 -17.08
C ALA A 174 9.21 -8.99 -18.21
N ASN A 175 8.85 -10.17 -18.72
CA ASN A 175 7.70 -10.34 -19.59
C ASN A 175 6.46 -10.61 -18.74
N VAL A 176 5.45 -9.75 -18.82
CA VAL A 176 4.34 -9.75 -17.86
C VAL A 176 3.02 -10.10 -18.54
N TRP A 177 2.31 -11.04 -17.96
CA TRP A 177 0.89 -11.33 -18.21
C TRP A 177 0.11 -10.99 -16.97
N ALA A 178 -1.10 -10.47 -17.12
CA ALA A 178 -1.91 -10.15 -15.96
C ALA A 178 -3.38 -10.46 -16.19
N THR A 179 -4.00 -11.08 -15.18
CA THR A 179 -5.44 -11.37 -15.24
C THR A 179 -6.25 -10.17 -14.75
N GLY A 180 -7.39 -9.94 -15.38
CA GLY A 180 -8.38 -8.92 -15.02
C GLY A 180 -9.74 -9.28 -15.59
N ARG A 181 -10.77 -8.51 -15.25
CA ARG A 181 -12.09 -8.63 -15.89
C ARG A 181 -12.02 -8.05 -17.30
N THR A 182 -13.02 -8.34 -18.12
CA THR A 182 -13.17 -7.76 -19.47
C THR A 182 -12.95 -6.24 -19.48
N ALA A 183 -13.50 -5.53 -18.49
CA ALA A 183 -13.38 -4.08 -18.38
C ALA A 183 -11.95 -3.59 -18.03
N ASP A 184 -11.12 -4.46 -17.50
CA ASP A 184 -9.78 -4.13 -17.01
C ASP A 184 -8.68 -4.36 -18.08
N GLN A 185 -9.01 -4.99 -19.21
CA GLN A 185 -8.03 -5.43 -20.22
C GLN A 185 -7.26 -4.26 -20.85
N SER A 186 -7.94 -3.14 -21.12
CA SER A 186 -7.29 -1.93 -21.66
C SER A 186 -6.23 -1.38 -20.69
N LEU A 187 -6.59 -1.25 -19.41
CA LEU A 187 -5.67 -0.79 -18.36
C LEU A 187 -4.43 -1.69 -18.26
N ILE A 188 -4.63 -3.01 -18.24
CA ILE A 188 -3.53 -3.97 -18.16
C ILE A 188 -2.59 -3.83 -19.36
N SER A 189 -3.14 -3.67 -20.56
CA SER A 189 -2.35 -3.42 -21.78
C SER A 189 -1.57 -2.11 -21.72
N GLU A 190 -2.19 -1.03 -21.22
CA GLU A 190 -1.55 0.28 -21.05
C GLU A 190 -0.36 0.23 -20.08
N LEU A 191 -0.41 -0.64 -19.07
CA LEU A 191 0.70 -0.91 -18.15
C LEU A 191 1.84 -1.73 -18.79
N GLY A 192 1.66 -2.20 -20.03
CA GLY A 192 2.66 -2.96 -20.79
C GLY A 192 2.64 -4.47 -20.51
N ALA A 193 1.59 -5.01 -19.88
CA ALA A 193 1.41 -6.44 -19.72
C ALA A 193 0.48 -7.01 -20.79
N THR A 194 0.61 -8.32 -21.05
CA THR A 194 -0.35 -9.07 -21.88
C THR A 194 -1.59 -9.35 -21.03
N PRO A 195 -2.77 -8.82 -21.42
CA PRO A 195 -3.98 -8.99 -20.64
C PRO A 195 -4.61 -10.36 -20.83
N LEU A 196 -5.13 -10.94 -19.76
CA LEU A 196 -5.85 -12.20 -19.74
C LEU A 196 -7.21 -12.00 -19.03
N ASP A 197 -8.31 -12.31 -19.71
CA ASP A 197 -9.64 -12.16 -19.14
C ASP A 197 -10.05 -13.44 -18.40
N TYR A 198 -9.95 -13.44 -17.06
CA TYR A 198 -10.33 -14.59 -16.24
C TYR A 198 -11.82 -14.87 -16.22
N THR A 199 -12.68 -13.98 -16.75
CA THR A 199 -14.13 -14.21 -16.83
C THR A 199 -14.51 -15.12 -18.00
N THR A 200 -13.60 -15.28 -18.97
CA THR A 200 -13.80 -16.07 -20.18
C THR A 200 -12.74 -17.14 -20.39
N ALA A 201 -11.55 -16.98 -19.84
CA ALA A 201 -10.45 -17.93 -19.95
C ALA A 201 -10.44 -18.92 -18.78
N SER A 202 -10.22 -20.20 -19.09
CA SER A 202 -9.95 -21.24 -18.10
C SER A 202 -8.49 -21.16 -17.60
N SER A 203 -8.15 -21.90 -16.55
CA SER A 203 -6.75 -22.01 -16.09
C SER A 203 -5.85 -22.60 -17.18
N ASP A 204 -6.35 -23.56 -17.97
CA ASP A 204 -5.59 -24.13 -19.09
C ASP A 204 -5.33 -23.10 -20.20
N ASP A 205 -6.31 -22.23 -20.51
CA ASP A 205 -6.13 -21.13 -21.45
C ASP A 205 -5.08 -20.13 -20.97
N ILE A 206 -5.05 -19.83 -19.67
CA ILE A 206 -4.06 -18.94 -19.06
C ILE A 206 -2.66 -19.58 -19.15
N ILE A 207 -2.53 -20.86 -18.86
CA ILE A 207 -1.24 -21.57 -19.00
C ILE A 207 -0.81 -21.61 -20.46
N ALA A 208 -1.72 -21.91 -21.39
CA ALA A 208 -1.44 -21.94 -22.82
C ALA A 208 -1.01 -20.57 -23.40
N ALA A 209 -1.40 -19.45 -22.76
CA ALA A 209 -0.99 -18.10 -23.13
C ALA A 209 0.48 -17.78 -22.73
N SER A 210 1.13 -18.62 -21.92
CA SER A 210 2.53 -18.48 -21.59
C SER A 210 3.42 -18.81 -22.79
N PRO A 211 4.68 -18.34 -22.82
CA PRO A 211 5.64 -18.79 -23.83
C PRO A 211 5.73 -20.32 -23.84
N GLU A 212 5.60 -20.92 -25.05
CA GLU A 212 5.64 -22.37 -25.26
C GLU A 212 4.49 -23.16 -24.56
N GLY A 213 3.54 -22.49 -23.92
CA GLY A 213 2.41 -23.14 -23.24
C GLY A 213 2.78 -23.95 -21.98
N GLN A 214 3.95 -23.68 -21.38
CA GLN A 214 4.48 -24.48 -20.26
C GLN A 214 4.32 -23.80 -18.89
N GLY A 215 3.67 -22.63 -18.82
CA GLY A 215 3.48 -21.85 -17.60
C GLY A 215 4.46 -20.68 -17.47
N PHE A 216 4.50 -20.09 -16.30
CA PHE A 216 5.26 -18.88 -15.99
C PHE A 216 6.37 -19.16 -15.00
N ASN A 217 7.47 -18.40 -15.06
CA ASN A 217 8.56 -18.52 -14.09
C ASN A 217 8.13 -18.08 -12.69
N ILE A 218 7.27 -17.04 -12.63
CA ILE A 218 6.74 -16.49 -11.39
C ILE A 218 5.24 -16.30 -11.55
N VAL A 219 4.47 -16.71 -10.54
CA VAL A 219 3.05 -16.39 -10.39
C VAL A 219 2.91 -15.51 -9.16
N TYR A 220 2.47 -14.28 -9.36
CA TYR A 220 2.18 -13.35 -8.28
C TYR A 220 0.67 -13.28 -8.06
N ASP A 221 0.19 -13.92 -7.01
CA ASP A 221 -1.24 -13.97 -6.68
C ASP A 221 -1.61 -12.84 -5.70
N THR A 222 -2.51 -11.93 -6.15
CA THR A 222 -3.08 -10.86 -5.30
C THR A 222 -4.53 -11.12 -4.92
N VAL A 223 -5.10 -12.26 -5.36
CA VAL A 223 -6.53 -12.59 -5.20
C VAL A 223 -6.74 -13.59 -4.08
N GLY A 224 -5.90 -14.63 -4.05
CA GLY A 224 -6.03 -15.75 -3.11
C GLY A 224 -7.24 -16.64 -3.38
N GLY A 225 -7.42 -17.65 -2.51
CA GLY A 225 -8.57 -18.54 -2.55
C GLY A 225 -8.38 -19.77 -3.47
N PRO A 226 -9.46 -20.46 -3.88
CA PRO A 226 -9.40 -21.74 -4.60
C PRO A 226 -9.08 -21.61 -6.10
N VAL A 227 -8.55 -20.48 -6.54
CA VAL A 227 -8.31 -20.16 -7.97
C VAL A 227 -6.91 -20.57 -8.44
N LEU A 228 -6.18 -21.27 -7.60
CA LEU A 228 -4.88 -21.87 -7.94
C LEU A 228 -5.01 -23.33 -8.30
#